data_bdc6ada47e04c4cf18d290fad9651e7e
#
_entry.id   bdc6ada47e04c4cf18d290fad9651e7e
#
_cell.length_a   1.000
_cell.length_b   1.000
_cell.length_c   1.000
_cell.angle_alpha   90.00
_cell.angle_beta   90.00
_cell.angle_gamma   90.00
#
_symmetry.space_group_name_H-M   'P 1'
#
loop_
_entity.id
_entity.type
_entity.pdbx_description
1 polymer ?
#
loop_
_entity_poly.entity_id
_entity_poly.type
_entity_poly.pdbx_seq_one_letter_code
_entity_poly.pdbx_strand_id
1 'polypeptide(L)'
;MSEYLVQFNNISKFFGKVIALKDVTMKLRKGEIMCLLGDNGAGKSTLIKTLAGVHKPDEGEIIVEGKKTIFDSPKDALDMGIATVYQDLALVSLMSVTRNFFMGREPMKGPPFFKTFDIEKANKIAADRMGQIGIDIRDPSQAVGTMSGGERQCLAI
;
A
#
# COMPACT_ATOMS: atom_id res chain seq x y z
N MET A 1 0.59 -7.06 -25.47
CA MET A 1 0.47 -6.96 -23.98
C MET A 1 1.82 -7.36 -23.40
N SER A 2 2.34 -6.65 -22.40
CA SER A 2 3.60 -7.02 -21.76
C SER A 2 3.45 -8.38 -21.06
N GLU A 3 4.42 -9.28 -21.21
CA GLU A 3 4.48 -10.56 -20.49
C GLU A 3 4.64 -10.33 -18.98
N TYR A 4 5.30 -9.24 -18.62
CA TYR A 4 5.61 -8.88 -17.23
C TYR A 4 4.72 -7.73 -16.76
N LEU A 5 4.18 -7.88 -15.55
CA LEU A 5 3.41 -6.86 -14.85
C LEU A 5 4.34 -5.76 -14.32
N VAL A 6 5.43 -6.18 -13.67
CA VAL A 6 6.45 -5.27 -13.13
C VAL A 6 7.84 -5.78 -13.51
N GLN A 7 8.74 -4.87 -13.88
CA GLN A 7 10.14 -5.16 -14.09
C GLN A 7 11.00 -4.08 -13.42
N PHE A 8 12.01 -4.52 -12.72
CA PHE A 8 13.12 -3.70 -12.28
C PHE A 8 14.32 -4.04 -13.14
N ASN A 9 14.93 -3.05 -13.76
CA ASN A 9 16.12 -3.19 -14.56
C ASN A 9 17.26 -2.41 -13.91
N ASN A 10 18.24 -3.12 -13.35
CA ASN A 10 19.48 -2.57 -12.79
C ASN A 10 19.23 -1.48 -11.74
N ILE A 11 18.26 -1.68 -10.86
CA ILE A 11 17.89 -0.73 -9.82
C ILE A 11 19.00 -0.63 -8.77
N SER A 12 19.50 0.57 -8.55
CA SER A 12 20.39 0.92 -7.45
C SER A 12 19.76 2.00 -6.57
N LYS A 13 19.97 1.89 -5.25
CA LYS A 13 19.53 2.87 -4.25
C LYS A 13 20.59 3.11 -3.20
N PHE A 14 20.94 4.37 -3.00
CA PHE A 14 21.95 4.81 -2.06
C PHE A 14 21.33 5.72 -1.00
N PHE A 15 21.77 5.57 0.25
CA PHE A 15 21.48 6.48 1.34
C PHE A 15 22.78 7.06 1.88
N GLY A 16 23.21 8.20 1.34
CA GLY A 16 24.53 8.74 1.59
C GLY A 16 25.61 7.75 1.15
N LYS A 17 26.40 7.23 2.11
CA LYS A 17 27.46 6.21 1.83
C LYS A 17 26.96 4.77 1.89
N VAL A 18 25.69 4.56 2.28
CA VAL A 18 25.13 3.20 2.41
C VAL A 18 24.53 2.76 1.08
N ILE A 19 25.01 1.64 0.58
CA ILE A 19 24.45 0.99 -0.62
C ILE A 19 23.32 0.09 -0.15
N ALA A 20 22.07 0.52 -0.35
CA ALA A 20 20.89 -0.24 0.05
C ALA A 20 20.43 -1.23 -1.02
N LEU A 21 20.56 -0.86 -2.29
CA LEU A 21 20.35 -1.73 -3.46
C LEU A 21 21.47 -1.45 -4.46
N LYS A 22 21.93 -2.49 -5.14
CA LYS A 22 22.92 -2.36 -6.20
C LYS A 22 22.57 -3.30 -7.35
N ASP A 23 22.31 -2.72 -8.49
CA ASP A 23 22.14 -3.42 -9.77
C ASP A 23 21.06 -4.54 -9.71
N VAL A 24 19.95 -4.29 -9.01
CA VAL A 24 18.90 -5.28 -8.79
C VAL A 24 17.99 -5.36 -10.02
N THR A 25 17.91 -6.56 -10.58
CA THR A 25 17.00 -6.86 -11.68
C THR A 25 15.97 -7.90 -11.22
N MET A 26 14.69 -7.62 -11.43
CA MET A 26 13.56 -8.46 -11.03
C MET A 26 12.44 -8.34 -12.06
N LYS A 27 11.74 -9.43 -12.32
CA LYS A 27 10.59 -9.44 -13.25
C LYS A 27 9.45 -10.24 -12.62
N LEU A 28 8.26 -9.67 -12.57
CA LEU A 28 7.05 -10.28 -12.03
C LEU A 28 6.02 -10.41 -13.14
N ARG A 29 5.49 -11.62 -13.35
CA ARG A 29 4.41 -11.88 -14.32
C ARG A 29 3.04 -11.66 -13.69
N LYS A 30 2.04 -11.49 -14.53
CA LYS A 30 0.65 -11.44 -14.09
C LYS A 30 0.23 -12.79 -13.50
N GLY A 31 -0.38 -12.78 -12.31
CA GLY A 31 -0.81 -14.00 -11.61
C GLY A 31 0.32 -14.74 -10.89
N GLU A 32 1.55 -14.23 -10.91
CA GLU A 32 2.70 -14.81 -10.21
C GLU A 32 2.75 -14.34 -8.75
N ILE A 33 3.15 -15.23 -7.86
CA ILE A 33 3.50 -14.94 -6.46
C ILE A 33 5.02 -15.06 -6.34
N MET A 34 5.68 -13.93 -6.07
CA MET A 34 7.13 -13.88 -5.88
C MET A 34 7.48 -13.72 -4.42
N CYS A 35 8.29 -14.61 -3.88
CA CYS A 35 8.82 -14.52 -2.51
C CYS A 35 10.21 -13.88 -2.52
N LEU A 36 10.36 -12.77 -1.80
CA LEU A 36 11.63 -12.09 -1.62
C LEU A 36 12.30 -12.54 -0.32
N LEU A 37 13.33 -13.36 -0.43
CA LEU A 37 14.06 -13.94 0.70
C LEU A 37 15.44 -13.30 0.87
N GLY A 38 15.98 -13.33 2.07
CA GLY A 38 17.32 -12.81 2.40
C GLY A 38 17.41 -12.38 3.87
N ASP A 39 18.63 -12.13 4.32
CA ASP A 39 18.92 -11.72 5.69
C ASP A 39 18.42 -10.31 6.04
N ASN A 40 18.46 -9.97 7.33
CA ASN A 40 18.20 -8.60 7.76
C ASN A 40 19.28 -7.67 7.19
N GLY A 41 18.85 -6.55 6.62
CA GLY A 41 19.76 -5.61 5.94
C GLY A 41 20.03 -5.93 4.46
N ALA A 42 19.52 -7.03 3.90
CA ALA A 42 19.72 -7.40 2.48
C ALA A 42 18.97 -6.50 1.47
N GLY A 43 18.37 -5.40 1.89
CA GLY A 43 17.69 -4.44 1.00
C GLY A 43 16.24 -4.78 0.67
N LYS A 44 15.64 -5.87 1.19
CA LYS A 44 14.27 -6.30 0.89
C LYS A 44 13.25 -5.18 1.07
N SER A 45 13.25 -4.55 2.24
CA SER A 45 12.32 -3.45 2.54
C SER A 45 12.58 -2.22 1.66
N THR A 46 13.83 -1.95 1.28
CA THR A 46 14.17 -0.87 0.36
C THR A 46 13.62 -1.15 -1.03
N LEU A 47 13.72 -2.40 -1.51
CA LEU A 47 13.18 -2.81 -2.80
C LEU A 47 11.65 -2.64 -2.85
N ILE A 48 10.94 -3.12 -1.82
CA ILE A 48 9.48 -2.95 -1.72
C ILE A 48 9.09 -1.47 -1.61
N LYS A 49 9.82 -0.67 -0.82
CA LYS A 49 9.57 0.77 -0.71
C LYS A 49 9.84 1.51 -2.02
N THR A 50 10.78 1.03 -2.83
CA THR A 50 11.03 1.57 -4.18
C THR A 50 9.88 1.23 -5.12
N LEU A 51 9.34 0.01 -5.07
CA LEU A 51 8.16 -0.38 -5.83
C LEU A 51 6.91 0.41 -5.39
N ALA A 52 6.78 0.65 -4.10
CA ALA A 52 5.67 1.41 -3.51
C ALA A 52 5.78 2.94 -3.71
N GLY A 53 6.78 3.44 -4.42
CA GLY A 53 6.97 4.87 -4.67
C GLY A 53 7.42 5.70 -3.47
N VAL A 54 7.85 5.05 -2.36
CA VAL A 54 8.40 5.74 -1.18
C VAL A 54 9.83 6.22 -1.43
N HIS A 55 10.60 5.45 -2.22
CA HIS A 55 11.97 5.80 -2.60
C HIS A 55 12.08 5.81 -4.12
N LYS A 56 12.66 6.87 -4.68
CA LYS A 56 13.10 6.85 -6.08
C LYS A 56 14.39 6.06 -6.18
N PRO A 57 14.56 5.21 -7.20
CA PRO A 57 15.86 4.64 -7.50
C PRO A 57 16.83 5.74 -7.92
N ASP A 58 18.11 5.58 -7.59
CA ASP A 58 19.17 6.48 -8.04
C ASP A 58 19.69 6.09 -9.43
N GLU A 59 19.60 4.78 -9.76
CA GLU A 59 19.96 4.22 -11.05
C GLU A 59 18.96 3.13 -11.46
N GLY A 60 18.92 2.86 -12.77
CA GLY A 60 18.04 1.85 -13.34
C GLY A 60 16.65 2.38 -13.69
N GLU A 61 15.74 1.46 -13.98
CA GLU A 61 14.38 1.83 -14.38
C GLU A 61 13.33 0.82 -13.88
N ILE A 62 12.16 1.34 -13.59
CA ILE A 62 10.96 0.56 -13.25
C ILE A 62 10.05 0.56 -14.48
N ILE A 63 9.57 -0.62 -14.87
CA ILE A 63 8.62 -0.79 -15.95
C ILE A 63 7.38 -1.47 -15.39
N VAL A 64 6.22 -0.83 -15.54
CA VAL A 64 4.91 -1.36 -15.13
C VAL A 64 4.05 -1.52 -16.36
N GLU A 65 3.54 -2.74 -16.60
CA GLU A 65 2.74 -3.11 -17.77
C GLU A 65 3.39 -2.70 -19.11
N GLY A 66 4.73 -2.79 -19.18
CA GLY A 66 5.51 -2.45 -20.38
C GLY A 66 5.79 -0.95 -20.56
N LYS A 67 5.39 -0.10 -19.62
CA LYS A 67 5.67 1.34 -19.64
C LYS A 67 6.72 1.70 -18.61
N LYS A 68 7.78 2.40 -19.04
CA LYS A 68 8.74 3.00 -18.11
C LYS A 68 8.04 3.99 -17.22
N THR A 69 8.20 3.82 -15.91
CA THR A 69 7.46 4.55 -14.90
C THR A 69 8.41 5.13 -13.86
N ILE A 70 8.12 6.34 -13.42
CA ILE A 70 8.78 7.00 -12.29
C ILE A 70 7.69 7.32 -11.28
N PHE A 71 7.84 6.82 -10.07
CA PHE A 71 6.96 7.17 -8.97
C PHE A 71 7.53 8.37 -8.22
N ASP A 72 6.82 9.48 -8.20
CA ASP A 72 7.17 10.66 -7.42
C ASP A 72 6.63 10.58 -5.99
N SER A 73 5.62 9.74 -5.80
CA SER A 73 4.97 9.52 -4.52
C SER A 73 4.36 8.12 -4.41
N PRO A 74 4.06 7.63 -3.18
CA PRO A 74 3.30 6.39 -2.99
C PRO A 74 1.91 6.42 -3.64
N LYS A 75 1.34 7.60 -3.80
CA LYS A 75 0.05 7.76 -4.48
C LYS A 75 0.15 7.36 -5.96
N ASP A 76 1.24 7.70 -6.63
CA ASP A 76 1.43 7.35 -8.04
C ASP A 76 1.49 5.83 -8.23
N ALA A 77 2.19 5.13 -7.33
CA ALA A 77 2.24 3.67 -7.33
C ALA A 77 0.84 3.07 -7.09
N LEU A 78 0.09 3.62 -6.14
CA LEU A 78 -1.27 3.19 -5.82
C LEU A 78 -2.24 3.44 -6.98
N ASP A 79 -2.15 4.59 -7.65
CA ASP A 79 -2.98 4.93 -8.82
C ASP A 79 -2.67 4.01 -10.02
N MET A 80 -1.49 3.40 -10.05
CA MET A 80 -1.12 2.33 -11.00
C MET A 80 -1.49 0.91 -10.52
N GLY A 81 -2.21 0.78 -9.39
CA GLY A 81 -2.68 -0.50 -8.87
C GLY A 81 -1.67 -1.23 -7.98
N ILE A 82 -0.56 -0.60 -7.58
CA ILE A 82 0.42 -1.18 -6.66
C ILE A 82 0.03 -0.84 -5.24
N ALA A 83 -0.65 -1.75 -4.55
CA ALA A 83 -0.96 -1.63 -3.13
C ALA A 83 0.13 -2.31 -2.28
N THR A 84 0.48 -1.72 -1.15
CA THR A 84 1.53 -2.24 -0.26
C THR A 84 1.00 -2.31 1.17
N VAL A 85 1.14 -3.50 1.78
CA VAL A 85 0.89 -3.70 3.21
C VAL A 85 2.23 -3.81 3.92
N TYR A 86 2.46 -2.93 4.89
CA TYR A 86 3.69 -2.92 5.68
C TYR A 86 3.55 -3.77 6.93
N GLN A 87 4.68 -4.27 7.43
CA GLN A 87 4.73 -5.02 8.70
C GLN A 87 4.23 -4.17 9.88
N ASP A 88 4.58 -2.89 9.90
CA ASP A 88 4.01 -1.91 10.82
C ASP A 88 2.73 -1.39 10.18
N LEU A 89 1.61 -1.86 10.73
CA LEU A 89 0.28 -1.48 10.25
C LEU A 89 0.10 0.02 10.50
N ALA A 90 0.03 0.82 9.45
CA ALA A 90 -0.12 2.28 9.54
C ALA A 90 -1.54 2.69 10.03
N LEU A 91 -2.01 2.05 11.11
CA LEU A 91 -3.32 2.28 11.71
C LEU A 91 -3.21 3.25 12.87
N VAL A 92 -4.13 4.22 12.92
CA VAL A 92 -4.24 5.17 14.02
C VAL A 92 -5.16 4.57 15.09
N SER A 93 -4.59 4.05 16.17
CA SER A 93 -5.30 3.27 17.20
C SER A 93 -6.46 4.02 17.87
N LEU A 94 -6.37 5.35 17.98
CA LEU A 94 -7.41 6.19 18.58
C LEU A 94 -8.54 6.55 17.63
N MET A 95 -8.37 6.34 16.33
CA MET A 95 -9.40 6.59 15.33
C MET A 95 -10.31 5.38 15.17
N SER A 96 -11.54 5.63 14.71
CA SER A 96 -12.50 4.58 14.42
C SER A 96 -12.04 3.69 13.26
N VAL A 97 -12.57 2.47 13.21
CA VAL A 97 -12.38 1.55 12.09
C VAL A 97 -12.70 2.22 10.77
N THR A 98 -13.87 2.84 10.66
CA THR A 98 -14.30 3.55 9.45
C THR A 98 -13.35 4.66 9.03
N ARG A 99 -12.84 5.44 9.96
CA ARG A 99 -11.88 6.52 9.63
C ARG A 99 -10.53 5.98 9.19
N ASN A 100 -10.04 4.90 9.80
CA ASN A 100 -8.84 4.22 9.34
C ASN A 100 -9.04 3.63 7.93
N PHE A 101 -10.18 2.98 7.68
CA PHE A 101 -10.49 2.35 6.40
C PHE A 101 -10.52 3.35 5.23
N PHE A 102 -11.01 4.56 5.46
CA PHE A 102 -11.14 5.61 4.45
C PHE A 102 -10.08 6.70 4.52
N MET A 103 -9.01 6.52 5.27
CA MET A 103 -7.98 7.55 5.43
C MET A 103 -7.43 8.00 4.06
N GLY A 104 -7.65 9.29 3.73
CA GLY A 104 -7.27 9.89 2.45
C GLY A 104 -8.20 9.57 1.27
N ARG A 105 -9.30 8.84 1.49
CA ARG A 105 -10.31 8.48 0.48
C ARG A 105 -11.72 8.57 1.02
N GLU A 106 -11.96 9.52 1.90
CA GLU A 106 -13.22 9.68 2.62
C GLU A 106 -14.37 9.93 1.64
N PRO A 107 -15.48 9.15 1.72
CA PRO A 107 -16.69 9.46 0.96
C PRO A 107 -17.27 10.77 1.49
N MET A 108 -17.47 11.71 0.58
CA MET A 108 -17.96 13.05 0.92
C MET A 108 -19.42 13.21 0.49
N LYS A 109 -20.20 13.97 1.26
CA LYS A 109 -21.57 14.40 0.93
C LYS A 109 -21.70 15.91 1.06
N GLY A 110 -22.70 16.47 0.36
CA GLY A 110 -23.01 17.89 0.38
C GLY A 110 -22.65 18.61 -0.94
N PRO A 111 -23.03 19.90 -1.06
CA PRO A 111 -22.76 20.70 -2.24
C PRO A 111 -21.23 20.95 -2.40
N PRO A 112 -20.77 21.32 -3.60
CA PRO A 112 -19.34 21.46 -3.91
C PRO A 112 -18.54 22.33 -2.94
N PHE A 113 -19.16 23.34 -2.35
CA PHE A 113 -18.53 24.30 -1.44
C PHE A 113 -18.60 23.89 0.05
N PHE A 114 -19.44 22.89 0.40
CA PHE A 114 -19.63 22.42 1.79
C PHE A 114 -19.68 20.90 1.83
N LYS A 115 -18.57 20.26 1.43
CA LYS A 115 -18.43 18.81 1.49
C LYS A 115 -18.11 18.39 2.92
N THR A 116 -18.89 17.45 3.44
CA THR A 116 -18.66 16.81 4.75
C THR A 116 -18.47 15.31 4.57
N PHE A 117 -17.78 14.68 5.51
CA PHE A 117 -17.59 13.23 5.50
C PHE A 117 -18.93 12.52 5.68
N ASP A 118 -19.27 11.63 4.74
CA ASP A 118 -20.49 10.81 4.81
C ASP A 118 -20.24 9.57 5.67
N ILE A 119 -20.35 9.74 6.99
CA ILE A 119 -20.01 8.70 7.96
C ILE A 119 -20.94 7.49 7.86
N GLU A 120 -22.23 7.70 7.55
CA GLU A 120 -23.21 6.60 7.43
C GLU A 120 -22.89 5.69 6.25
N LYS A 121 -22.62 6.29 5.09
CA LYS A 121 -22.18 5.57 3.90
C LYS A 121 -20.83 4.86 4.15
N ALA A 122 -19.90 5.55 4.81
CA ALA A 122 -18.59 5.00 5.14
C ALA A 122 -18.71 3.80 6.10
N ASN A 123 -19.50 3.90 7.16
CA ASN A 123 -19.73 2.80 8.09
C ASN A 123 -20.28 1.56 7.40
N LYS A 124 -21.28 1.74 6.53
CA LYS A 124 -21.86 0.64 5.77
C LYS A 124 -20.84 -0.04 4.87
N ILE A 125 -20.07 0.73 4.11
CA ILE A 125 -19.06 0.18 3.20
C ILE A 125 -17.96 -0.53 4.00
N ALA A 126 -17.47 0.05 5.09
CA ALA A 126 -16.44 -0.57 5.91
C ALA A 126 -16.92 -1.90 6.49
N ALA A 127 -18.13 -1.96 7.06
CA ALA A 127 -18.71 -3.18 7.59
C ALA A 127 -18.88 -4.25 6.49
N ASP A 128 -19.43 -3.89 5.33
CA ASP A 128 -19.61 -4.82 4.20
C ASP A 128 -18.27 -5.39 3.71
N ARG A 129 -17.25 -4.56 3.55
CA ARG A 129 -15.93 -4.99 3.07
C ARG A 129 -15.21 -5.88 4.08
N MET A 130 -15.25 -5.51 5.35
CA MET A 130 -14.66 -6.36 6.40
C MET A 130 -15.41 -7.69 6.54
N GLY A 131 -16.74 -7.68 6.41
CA GLY A 131 -17.56 -8.90 6.38
C GLY A 131 -17.19 -9.84 5.23
N GLN A 132 -16.85 -9.32 4.04
CA GLN A 132 -16.41 -10.12 2.88
C GLN A 132 -15.12 -10.90 3.15
N ILE A 133 -14.25 -10.43 4.04
CA ILE A 133 -13.02 -11.12 4.46
C ILE A 133 -13.19 -11.87 5.78
N GLY A 134 -14.43 -12.06 6.23
CA GLY A 134 -14.76 -12.85 7.41
C GLY A 134 -14.61 -12.14 8.76
N ILE A 135 -14.52 -10.80 8.76
CA ILE A 135 -14.43 -9.98 9.96
C ILE A 135 -15.76 -9.28 10.21
N ASP A 136 -16.46 -9.71 11.25
CA ASP A 136 -17.72 -9.09 11.66
C ASP A 136 -17.45 -7.88 12.58
N ILE A 137 -17.57 -6.66 12.02
CA ILE A 137 -17.44 -5.42 12.76
C ILE A 137 -18.82 -5.05 13.33
N ARG A 138 -19.03 -5.30 14.61
CA ARG A 138 -20.29 -4.95 15.30
C ARG A 138 -20.51 -3.44 15.37
N ASP A 139 -19.45 -2.68 15.57
CA ASP A 139 -19.48 -1.22 15.62
C ASP A 139 -18.33 -0.60 14.83
N PRO A 140 -18.58 -0.15 13.59
CA PRO A 140 -17.57 0.54 12.78
C PRO A 140 -17.04 1.84 13.38
N SER A 141 -17.72 2.40 14.40
CA SER A 141 -17.30 3.61 15.11
C SER A 141 -16.31 3.32 16.25
N GLN A 142 -16.11 2.03 16.62
CA GLN A 142 -15.15 1.65 17.67
C GLN A 142 -13.72 2.04 17.29
N ALA A 143 -12.89 2.36 18.29
CA ALA A 143 -11.48 2.67 18.07
C ALA A 143 -10.71 1.41 17.64
N VAL A 144 -9.83 1.53 16.63
CA VAL A 144 -9.02 0.41 16.13
C VAL A 144 -8.16 -0.23 17.22
N GLY A 145 -7.74 0.55 18.21
CA GLY A 145 -6.98 0.05 19.36
C GLY A 145 -7.70 -1.03 20.19
N THR A 146 -9.04 -1.13 20.10
CA THR A 146 -9.85 -2.15 20.79
C THR A 146 -9.97 -3.46 20.01
N MET A 147 -9.54 -3.49 18.75
CA MET A 147 -9.57 -4.67 17.89
C MET A 147 -8.43 -5.63 18.22
N SER A 148 -8.64 -6.91 17.96
CA SER A 148 -7.59 -7.93 18.01
C SER A 148 -6.49 -7.68 16.96
N GLY A 149 -5.32 -8.32 17.14
CA GLY A 149 -4.21 -8.20 16.19
C GLY A 149 -4.58 -8.65 14.78
N GLY A 150 -5.33 -9.76 14.65
CA GLY A 150 -5.79 -10.28 13.36
C GLY A 150 -6.77 -9.34 12.66
N GLU A 151 -7.76 -8.79 13.39
CA GLU A 151 -8.70 -7.82 12.83
C GLU A 151 -8.00 -6.54 12.34
N ARG A 152 -7.03 -6.04 13.11
CA ARG A 152 -6.20 -4.90 12.69
C ARG A 152 -5.40 -5.20 11.42
N GLN A 153 -4.85 -6.41 11.32
CA GLN A 153 -4.12 -6.82 10.12
C GLN A 153 -5.03 -6.87 8.89
N CYS A 154 -6.23 -7.41 9.02
CA CYS A 154 -7.23 -7.42 7.95
C CYS A 154 -7.70 -6.02 7.56
N LEU A 155 -7.81 -5.09 8.52
CA LEU A 155 -8.16 -3.70 8.24
C LEU A 155 -7.07 -2.96 7.45
N ALA A 156 -5.82 -3.38 7.56
CA ALA A 156 -4.67 -2.75 6.88
C ALA A 156 -4.44 -3.29 5.45
N ILE A 157 -5.15 -4.34 5.04
CA ILE A 157 -5.11 -4.94 3.69
C ILE A 157 -6.15 -4.30 2.78
#